data_1a63d45b8937eef9e683285ccc92a2d1
#
_entry.id   1a63d45b8937eef9e683285ccc92a2d1
#
_cell.length_a   1.000
_cell.length_b   1.000
_cell.length_c   1.000
_cell.angle_alpha   90.00
_cell.angle_beta   90.00
_cell.angle_gamma   90.00
#
_symmetry.space_group_name_H-M   'P 1'
#
loop_
_entity.id
_entity.type
_entity.pdbx_description
1 polymer ?
#
loop_
_entity_poly.entity_id
_entity_poly.type
_entity_poly.pdbx_seq_one_letter_code
_entity_poly.pdbx_strand_id
1 'polypeptide(L)'
;MNILHICDYAAAYRGNFIESLEVLNQKLNETGSKIVYAFPQRIENREDHWYEKLAEHSPVYVYGNSFFDKIKSFKKIINEQEIDIVHTHFTNNETDLCVKIACGSKSIIKVKNYESRYGVSGIKKKIAAKLIYKNWHAIGVSKSVDEEISKFNPFLSHRFINNAVFFKRLDSFEPIDKKSVFPEDNSINCFMLAYDYRLKGADIALEAISQLRQKYNIYIMISVPSNLEKIKEQIINQFGEIPNWVRLVPPRNDIAAYYDISDIFLSASRREGFCYAIVEAAYCKNTVIASDCEGQLCHAQKNLDILWFENENSRSLSEAIQKAINILDNDELKEKNKALAAQNYNIDAWAHSVIEAYKDFENNF
;
A
#
# COMPACT_ATOMS: atom_id res chain seq x y z
N MET A 1 -25.78 -8.45 3.76
CA MET A 1 -25.01 -8.47 2.48
C MET A 1 -23.89 -9.49 2.55
N ASN A 2 -23.69 -10.28 1.51
CA ASN A 2 -22.56 -11.18 1.33
C ASN A 2 -21.60 -10.56 0.32
N ILE A 3 -20.39 -10.25 0.74
CA ILE A 3 -19.44 -9.45 -0.06
C ILE A 3 -18.24 -10.32 -0.43
N LEU A 4 -17.98 -10.49 -1.71
CA LEU A 4 -16.80 -11.19 -2.22
C LEU A 4 -15.68 -10.19 -2.50
N HIS A 5 -14.61 -10.23 -1.72
CA HIS A 5 -13.38 -9.52 -2.02
C HIS A 5 -12.45 -10.38 -2.88
N ILE A 6 -12.25 -9.97 -4.13
CA ILE A 6 -11.29 -10.60 -5.04
C ILE A 6 -10.00 -9.78 -5.00
N CYS A 7 -8.96 -10.34 -4.37
CA CYS A 7 -7.71 -9.66 -4.11
C CYS A 7 -6.58 -10.27 -4.93
N ASP A 8 -6.06 -9.56 -5.93
CA ASP A 8 -4.85 -9.99 -6.64
C ASP A 8 -3.60 -9.68 -5.80
N TYR A 9 -3.62 -10.17 -4.56
CA TYR A 9 -2.65 -9.93 -3.50
C TYR A 9 -2.03 -11.26 -3.05
N ALA A 10 -0.71 -11.32 -3.02
CA ALA A 10 0.06 -12.47 -2.55
C ALA A 10 1.43 -12.01 -2.02
N ALA A 11 1.42 -10.98 -1.17
CA ALA A 11 2.63 -10.51 -0.50
C ALA A 11 3.15 -11.56 0.49
N ALA A 12 4.44 -11.51 0.79
CA ALA A 12 5.09 -12.41 1.76
C ALA A 12 4.66 -12.13 3.21
N TYR A 13 3.91 -11.08 3.44
CA TYR A 13 3.43 -10.67 4.75
C TYR A 13 2.02 -10.07 4.63
N ARG A 14 1.31 -10.10 5.73
CA ARG A 14 -0.09 -9.69 5.81
C ARG A 14 -0.29 -8.19 5.48
N GLY A 15 0.53 -7.34 6.06
CA GLY A 15 0.52 -5.90 5.83
C GLY A 15 -0.78 -5.19 6.23
N ASN A 16 -0.82 -3.88 6.02
CA ASN A 16 -1.98 -3.06 6.38
C ASN A 16 -3.25 -3.41 5.59
N PHE A 17 -3.09 -3.88 4.35
CA PHE A 17 -4.25 -4.17 3.49
C PHE A 17 -5.14 -5.26 4.06
N ILE A 18 -4.57 -6.39 4.48
CA ILE A 18 -5.34 -7.52 5.04
C ILE A 18 -5.94 -7.14 6.40
N GLU A 19 -5.16 -6.44 7.25
CA GLU A 19 -5.68 -5.92 8.53
C GLU A 19 -6.89 -5.01 8.33
N SER A 20 -6.85 -4.13 7.31
CA SER A 20 -7.99 -3.26 6.99
C SER A 20 -9.23 -4.06 6.59
N LEU A 21 -9.06 -5.12 5.78
CA LEU A 21 -10.19 -5.98 5.39
C LEU A 21 -10.77 -6.75 6.56
N GLU A 22 -9.97 -7.16 7.54
CA GLU A 22 -10.50 -7.81 8.75
C GLU A 22 -11.28 -6.85 9.65
N VAL A 23 -10.80 -5.63 9.83
CA VAL A 23 -11.59 -4.61 10.55
C VAL A 23 -12.91 -4.35 9.85
N LEU A 24 -12.90 -4.24 8.51
CA LEU A 24 -14.13 -4.10 7.72
C LEU A 24 -15.07 -5.29 7.92
N ASN A 25 -14.53 -6.53 7.92
CA ASN A 25 -15.31 -7.72 8.14
C ASN A 25 -15.96 -7.77 9.55
N GLN A 26 -15.20 -7.39 10.57
CA GLN A 26 -15.73 -7.30 11.95
C GLN A 26 -16.93 -6.34 12.01
N LYS A 27 -16.80 -5.14 11.42
CA LYS A 27 -17.89 -4.15 11.38
C LYS A 27 -19.11 -4.63 10.58
N LEU A 28 -18.89 -5.34 9.48
CA LEU A 28 -19.97 -5.91 8.68
C LEU A 28 -20.69 -7.04 9.42
N ASN A 29 -19.96 -7.88 10.14
CA ASN A 29 -20.54 -8.96 10.93
C ASN A 29 -21.51 -8.44 12.03
N GLU A 30 -21.24 -7.25 12.60
CA GLU A 30 -22.14 -6.58 13.54
C GLU A 30 -23.53 -6.28 12.93
N THR A 31 -23.61 -6.20 11.58
CA THR A 31 -24.86 -5.95 10.83
C THR A 31 -25.44 -7.21 10.19
N GLY A 32 -24.92 -8.39 10.50
CA GLY A 32 -25.32 -9.65 9.89
C GLY A 32 -24.82 -9.83 8.43
N SER A 33 -23.90 -8.98 7.99
CA SER A 33 -23.21 -9.10 6.69
C SER A 33 -21.89 -9.84 6.85
N LYS A 34 -21.36 -10.44 5.78
CA LYS A 34 -20.09 -11.17 5.85
C LYS A 34 -19.21 -10.90 4.64
N ILE A 35 -17.90 -11.03 4.82
CA ILE A 35 -16.91 -11.03 3.74
C ILE A 35 -16.48 -12.46 3.43
N VAL A 36 -16.35 -12.71 2.13
CA VAL A 36 -15.74 -13.90 1.54
C VAL A 36 -14.51 -13.43 0.76
N TYR A 37 -13.39 -14.12 0.90
CA TYR A 37 -12.15 -13.75 0.23
C TYR A 37 -11.80 -14.69 -0.91
N ALA A 38 -11.24 -14.14 -2.00
CA ALA A 38 -10.65 -14.92 -3.07
C ALA A 38 -9.26 -14.37 -3.43
N PHE A 39 -8.24 -15.22 -3.34
CA PHE A 39 -6.84 -14.91 -3.64
C PHE A 39 -6.34 -15.71 -4.84
N PRO A 40 -5.28 -15.24 -5.54
CA PRO A 40 -4.68 -15.99 -6.65
C PRO A 40 -3.91 -17.22 -6.15
N GLN A 41 -3.86 -18.28 -6.94
CA GLN A 41 -3.19 -19.55 -6.60
C GLN A 41 -1.75 -19.39 -6.11
N ARG A 42 -1.03 -18.35 -6.55
CA ARG A 42 0.34 -18.08 -6.08
C ARG A 42 0.46 -17.78 -4.57
N ILE A 43 -0.67 -17.55 -3.85
CA ILE A 43 -0.64 -17.35 -2.41
C ILE A 43 -0.25 -18.63 -1.67
N GLU A 44 -0.57 -19.81 -2.21
CA GLU A 44 -0.26 -21.12 -1.63
C GLU A 44 1.24 -21.39 -1.52
N ASN A 45 2.06 -20.67 -2.32
CA ASN A 45 3.52 -20.78 -2.29
C ASN A 45 4.20 -19.83 -1.27
N ARG A 46 3.43 -19.24 -0.33
CA ARG A 46 3.95 -18.34 0.69
C ARG A 46 4.28 -19.08 1.97
N GLU A 47 5.46 -18.83 2.51
CA GLU A 47 5.96 -19.51 3.72
C GLU A 47 5.24 -19.10 5.00
N ASP A 48 4.73 -17.88 5.08
CA ASP A 48 4.09 -17.33 6.29
C ASP A 48 2.60 -17.68 6.44
N HIS A 49 1.99 -18.29 5.42
CA HIS A 49 0.62 -18.83 5.45
C HIS A 49 -0.44 -17.92 6.11
N TRP A 50 -0.25 -16.58 6.05
CA TRP A 50 -1.16 -15.64 6.71
C TRP A 50 -2.62 -15.77 6.27
N TYR A 51 -2.87 -16.25 5.06
CA TYR A 51 -4.22 -16.49 4.54
C TYR A 51 -4.94 -17.66 5.24
N GLU A 52 -4.23 -18.61 5.82
CA GLU A 52 -4.82 -19.70 6.62
C GLU A 52 -5.42 -19.14 7.91
N LYS A 53 -4.74 -18.19 8.56
CA LYS A 53 -5.27 -17.50 9.73
C LYS A 53 -6.53 -16.68 9.40
N LEU A 54 -6.59 -16.09 8.21
CA LEU A 54 -7.77 -15.39 7.73
C LEU A 54 -8.94 -16.37 7.52
N ALA A 55 -8.66 -17.61 7.10
CA ALA A 55 -9.65 -18.65 6.89
C ALA A 55 -10.29 -19.16 8.20
N GLU A 56 -9.68 -18.93 9.35
CA GLU A 56 -10.29 -19.26 10.67
C GLU A 56 -11.54 -18.41 10.97
N HIS A 57 -11.65 -17.23 10.36
CA HIS A 57 -12.70 -16.26 10.66
C HIS A 57 -13.60 -15.91 9.46
N SER A 58 -13.20 -16.29 8.24
CA SER A 58 -13.92 -15.96 7.02
C SER A 58 -13.67 -17.00 5.94
N PRO A 59 -14.66 -17.30 5.05
CA PRO A 59 -14.41 -18.18 3.93
C PRO A 59 -13.33 -17.62 3.00
N VAL A 60 -12.27 -18.39 2.77
CA VAL A 60 -11.16 -18.04 1.87
C VAL A 60 -11.12 -19.06 0.72
N TYR A 61 -11.09 -18.54 -0.48
CA TYR A 61 -10.99 -19.31 -1.71
C TYR A 61 -9.72 -18.96 -2.47
N VAL A 62 -9.23 -19.91 -3.25
CA VAL A 62 -8.12 -19.70 -4.17
C VAL A 62 -8.64 -19.83 -5.59
N TYR A 63 -8.28 -18.88 -6.47
CA TYR A 63 -8.66 -18.93 -7.88
C TYR A 63 -7.45 -19.20 -8.78
N GLY A 64 -7.72 -19.97 -9.85
CA GLY A 64 -6.69 -20.39 -10.80
C GLY A 64 -6.15 -19.23 -11.68
N ASN A 65 -5.05 -19.51 -12.37
CA ASN A 65 -4.32 -18.47 -13.13
C ASN A 65 -4.90 -18.22 -14.53
N SER A 66 -5.53 -19.23 -15.18
CA SER A 66 -6.05 -19.07 -16.52
C SER A 66 -7.35 -18.27 -16.54
N PHE A 67 -7.66 -17.65 -17.69
CA PHE A 67 -8.92 -16.91 -17.90
C PHE A 67 -10.17 -17.76 -17.58
N PHE A 68 -10.21 -19.00 -18.05
CA PHE A 68 -11.34 -19.89 -17.80
C PHE A 68 -11.41 -20.40 -16.36
N ASP A 69 -10.27 -20.67 -15.72
CA ASP A 69 -10.25 -21.07 -14.32
C ASP A 69 -10.74 -19.95 -13.39
N LYS A 70 -10.34 -18.69 -13.67
CA LYS A 70 -10.87 -17.53 -12.95
C LYS A 70 -12.38 -17.46 -13.04
N ILE A 71 -12.96 -17.55 -14.26
CA ILE A 71 -14.41 -17.51 -14.46
C ILE A 71 -15.10 -18.65 -13.71
N LYS A 72 -14.57 -19.86 -13.81
CA LYS A 72 -15.12 -21.04 -13.10
C LYS A 72 -15.10 -20.87 -11.60
N SER A 73 -13.96 -20.42 -11.05
CA SER A 73 -13.79 -20.16 -9.62
C SER A 73 -14.76 -19.09 -9.13
N PHE A 74 -14.83 -17.95 -9.81
CA PHE A 74 -15.71 -16.85 -9.40
C PHE A 74 -17.18 -17.23 -9.50
N LYS A 75 -17.61 -17.94 -10.56
CA LYS A 75 -18.99 -18.47 -10.67
C LYS A 75 -19.35 -19.39 -9.51
N LYS A 76 -18.42 -20.30 -9.14
CA LYS A 76 -18.61 -21.21 -8.02
C LYS A 76 -18.82 -20.43 -6.73
N ILE A 77 -17.91 -19.52 -6.38
CA ILE A 77 -17.96 -18.73 -5.14
C ILE A 77 -19.24 -17.89 -5.07
N ILE A 78 -19.58 -17.19 -6.16
CA ILE A 78 -20.78 -16.34 -6.27
C ILE A 78 -22.05 -17.13 -5.99
N ASN A 79 -22.14 -18.38 -6.49
CA ASN A 79 -23.31 -19.22 -6.29
C ASN A 79 -23.36 -19.84 -4.89
N GLU A 80 -22.24 -20.38 -4.41
CA GLU A 80 -22.17 -21.07 -3.11
C GLU A 80 -22.34 -20.13 -1.93
N GLN A 81 -21.88 -18.88 -2.07
CA GLN A 81 -21.90 -17.89 -1.00
C GLN A 81 -23.00 -16.83 -1.14
N GLU A 82 -23.87 -16.98 -2.15
CA GLU A 82 -25.00 -16.05 -2.41
C GLU A 82 -24.55 -14.58 -2.38
N ILE A 83 -23.56 -14.26 -3.23
CA ILE A 83 -22.86 -12.97 -3.21
C ILE A 83 -23.76 -11.86 -3.74
N ASP A 84 -23.89 -10.77 -2.98
CA ASP A 84 -24.59 -9.54 -3.34
C ASP A 84 -23.64 -8.51 -3.96
N ILE A 85 -22.40 -8.41 -3.44
CA ILE A 85 -21.38 -7.43 -3.88
C ILE A 85 -20.09 -8.16 -4.21
N VAL A 86 -19.49 -7.85 -5.36
CA VAL A 86 -18.09 -8.22 -5.68
C VAL A 86 -17.22 -6.97 -5.64
N HIS A 87 -16.21 -6.95 -4.79
CA HIS A 87 -15.25 -5.88 -4.66
C HIS A 87 -13.85 -6.37 -5.06
N THR A 88 -13.24 -5.75 -6.06
CA THR A 88 -11.94 -6.17 -6.61
C THR A 88 -10.80 -5.25 -6.18
N HIS A 89 -9.66 -5.84 -5.75
CA HIS A 89 -8.47 -5.14 -5.28
C HIS A 89 -7.24 -5.60 -6.05
N PHE A 90 -6.40 -4.67 -6.50
CA PHE A 90 -5.16 -4.91 -7.27
C PHE A 90 -5.34 -5.69 -8.58
N THR A 91 -6.59 -5.97 -8.97
CA THR A 91 -6.90 -6.75 -10.16
C THR A 91 -6.64 -5.97 -11.44
N ASN A 92 -6.28 -6.69 -12.51
CA ASN A 92 -6.14 -6.16 -13.86
C ASN A 92 -7.47 -6.27 -14.65
N ASN A 93 -7.52 -5.66 -15.83
CA ASN A 93 -8.71 -5.68 -16.70
C ASN A 93 -9.16 -7.09 -17.10
N GLU A 94 -8.25 -8.05 -17.24
CA GLU A 94 -8.59 -9.44 -17.56
C GLU A 94 -9.36 -10.09 -16.40
N THR A 95 -8.86 -9.94 -15.18
CA THR A 95 -9.53 -10.47 -13.98
C THR A 95 -10.91 -9.81 -13.79
N ASP A 96 -11.00 -8.49 -13.97
CA ASP A 96 -12.27 -7.76 -13.87
C ASP A 96 -13.28 -8.20 -14.97
N LEU A 97 -12.79 -8.52 -16.17
CA LEU A 97 -13.63 -9.12 -17.21
C LEU A 97 -14.12 -10.52 -16.82
N CYS A 98 -13.26 -11.34 -16.21
CA CYS A 98 -13.66 -12.64 -15.68
C CYS A 98 -14.76 -12.52 -14.61
N VAL A 99 -14.64 -11.53 -13.71
CA VAL A 99 -15.68 -11.20 -12.72
C VAL A 99 -16.99 -10.84 -13.40
N LYS A 100 -16.95 -9.93 -14.38
CA LYS A 100 -18.14 -9.53 -15.13
C LYS A 100 -18.85 -10.71 -15.78
N ILE A 101 -18.10 -11.60 -16.42
CA ILE A 101 -18.64 -12.81 -17.05
C ILE A 101 -19.20 -13.76 -15.98
N ALA A 102 -18.52 -13.91 -14.84
CA ALA A 102 -18.97 -14.77 -13.77
C ALA A 102 -20.27 -14.30 -13.12
N CYS A 103 -20.45 -13.00 -12.96
CA CYS A 103 -21.73 -12.41 -12.49
C CYS A 103 -22.88 -12.63 -13.47
N GLY A 104 -22.60 -12.64 -14.77
CA GLY A 104 -23.62 -12.85 -15.80
C GLY A 104 -24.75 -11.82 -15.73
N SER A 105 -26.02 -12.30 -15.71
CA SER A 105 -27.22 -11.47 -15.60
C SER A 105 -27.72 -11.28 -14.16
N LYS A 106 -26.98 -11.76 -13.16
CA LYS A 106 -27.36 -11.59 -11.76
C LYS A 106 -27.26 -10.13 -11.33
N SER A 107 -28.19 -9.70 -10.47
CA SER A 107 -28.17 -8.39 -9.82
C SER A 107 -27.09 -8.34 -8.75
N ILE A 108 -25.83 -8.30 -9.17
CA ILE A 108 -24.66 -8.23 -8.29
C ILE A 108 -23.98 -6.88 -8.50
N ILE A 109 -23.77 -6.16 -7.41
CA ILE A 109 -23.04 -4.89 -7.42
C ILE A 109 -21.55 -5.20 -7.61
N LYS A 110 -20.92 -4.52 -8.55
CA LYS A 110 -19.50 -4.68 -8.85
C LYS A 110 -18.76 -3.40 -8.48
N VAL A 111 -17.80 -3.52 -7.59
CA VAL A 111 -16.99 -2.41 -7.10
C VAL A 111 -15.51 -2.65 -7.45
N LYS A 112 -14.85 -1.64 -7.99
CA LYS A 112 -13.41 -1.64 -8.25
C LYS A 112 -12.70 -0.73 -7.27
N ASN A 113 -11.78 -1.27 -6.50
CA ASN A 113 -10.85 -0.46 -5.72
C ASN A 113 -9.69 0.00 -6.60
N TYR A 114 -9.46 1.31 -6.70
CA TYR A 114 -8.36 1.88 -7.45
C TYR A 114 -7.26 2.30 -6.48
N GLU A 115 -6.19 1.49 -6.40
CA GLU A 115 -5.04 1.68 -5.49
C GLU A 115 -3.90 2.48 -6.13
N SER A 116 -3.90 2.60 -7.46
CA SER A 116 -2.86 3.34 -8.18
C SER A 116 -3.40 3.93 -9.47
N ARG A 117 -2.64 4.87 -10.03
CA ARG A 117 -2.95 5.46 -11.34
C ARG A 117 -2.87 4.41 -12.44
N TYR A 118 -4.00 4.08 -12.99
CA TYR A 118 -4.08 3.34 -14.24
C TYR A 118 -4.22 4.31 -15.41
N GLY A 119 -3.14 4.90 -15.85
CA GLY A 119 -3.12 5.65 -17.10
C GLY A 119 -3.54 4.73 -18.23
N VAL A 120 -4.81 4.77 -18.62
CA VAL A 120 -5.31 4.06 -19.80
C VAL A 120 -4.85 4.83 -21.02
N SER A 121 -3.60 4.62 -21.42
CA SER A 121 -3.08 5.19 -22.66
C SER A 121 -3.63 4.42 -23.87
N GLY A 122 -4.19 5.17 -24.81
CA GLY A 122 -4.67 4.64 -26.09
C GLY A 122 -6.19 4.38 -26.17
N ILE A 123 -6.76 4.68 -27.33
CA ILE A 123 -8.21 4.58 -27.61
C ILE A 123 -8.73 3.16 -27.39
N LYS A 124 -7.98 2.14 -27.82
CA LYS A 124 -8.39 0.73 -27.65
C LYS A 124 -8.58 0.33 -26.18
N LYS A 125 -7.66 0.77 -25.32
CA LYS A 125 -7.76 0.50 -23.87
C LYS A 125 -8.92 1.25 -23.23
N LYS A 126 -9.20 2.47 -23.64
CA LYS A 126 -10.36 3.25 -23.17
C LYS A 126 -11.68 2.59 -23.54
N ILE A 127 -11.81 2.08 -24.78
CA ILE A 127 -13.00 1.35 -25.22
C ILE A 127 -13.15 0.05 -24.42
N ALA A 128 -12.09 -0.72 -24.25
CA ALA A 128 -12.11 -1.95 -23.45
C ALA A 128 -12.51 -1.66 -21.98
N ALA A 129 -11.94 -0.64 -21.37
CA ALA A 129 -12.31 -0.23 -20.01
C ALA A 129 -13.80 0.15 -19.93
N LYS A 130 -14.31 0.93 -20.88
CA LYS A 130 -15.73 1.31 -20.93
C LYS A 130 -16.65 0.08 -21.03
N LEU A 131 -16.25 -0.94 -21.79
CA LEU A 131 -17.01 -2.16 -21.92
C LEU A 131 -16.97 -3.03 -20.67
N ILE A 132 -15.79 -3.15 -20.03
CA ILE A 132 -15.61 -3.94 -18.81
C ILE A 132 -16.39 -3.30 -17.66
N TYR A 133 -16.16 -2.00 -17.43
CA TYR A 133 -16.66 -1.30 -16.24
C TYR A 133 -18.06 -0.66 -16.41
N LYS A 134 -18.77 -0.98 -17.49
CA LYS A 134 -20.18 -0.58 -17.61
C LYS A 134 -20.98 -1.20 -16.44
N ASN A 135 -21.70 -0.37 -15.69
CA ASN A 135 -22.47 -0.74 -14.49
C ASN A 135 -21.57 -1.26 -13.34
N TRP A 136 -20.35 -0.75 -13.23
CA TRP A 136 -19.51 -0.90 -12.05
C TRP A 136 -19.52 0.40 -11.26
N HIS A 137 -19.17 0.27 -9.98
CA HIS A 137 -18.84 1.39 -9.12
C HIS A 137 -17.33 1.37 -8.83
N ALA A 138 -16.79 2.47 -8.33
CA ALA A 138 -15.38 2.56 -7.98
C ALA A 138 -15.17 3.25 -6.63
N ILE A 139 -14.09 2.84 -5.95
CA ILE A 139 -13.54 3.53 -4.77
C ILE A 139 -12.13 3.99 -5.11
N GLY A 140 -11.87 5.29 -5.04
CA GLY A 140 -10.54 5.87 -5.19
C GLY A 140 -9.89 6.03 -3.81
N VAL A 141 -8.68 5.47 -3.64
CA VAL A 141 -7.98 5.41 -2.33
C VAL A 141 -7.26 6.71 -1.92
N SER A 142 -7.15 7.66 -2.84
CA SER A 142 -6.61 9.00 -2.60
C SER A 142 -7.28 9.99 -3.53
N LYS A 143 -7.20 11.28 -3.19
CA LYS A 143 -7.79 12.35 -4.01
C LYS A 143 -7.24 12.34 -5.44
N SER A 144 -5.94 12.13 -5.62
CA SER A 144 -5.32 12.06 -6.94
C SER A 144 -5.82 10.87 -7.76
N VAL A 145 -6.06 9.73 -7.13
CA VAL A 145 -6.64 8.55 -7.79
C VAL A 145 -8.11 8.81 -8.17
N ASP A 146 -8.88 9.46 -7.31
CA ASP A 146 -10.29 9.80 -7.57
C ASP A 146 -10.43 10.81 -8.73
N GLU A 147 -9.57 11.82 -8.78
CA GLU A 147 -9.50 12.77 -9.90
C GLU A 147 -9.13 12.06 -11.22
N GLU A 148 -8.26 11.04 -11.16
CA GLU A 148 -7.94 10.20 -12.32
C GLU A 148 -9.14 9.37 -12.79
N ILE A 149 -9.89 8.76 -11.87
CA ILE A 149 -11.13 8.04 -12.21
C ILE A 149 -12.07 8.98 -12.96
N SER A 150 -12.31 10.18 -12.42
CA SER A 150 -13.15 11.20 -13.03
C SER A 150 -12.68 11.58 -14.45
N LYS A 151 -11.39 11.68 -14.66
CA LYS A 151 -10.79 12.08 -15.94
C LYS A 151 -10.80 10.96 -17.00
N PHE A 152 -10.46 9.74 -16.60
CA PHE A 152 -10.24 8.63 -17.55
C PHE A 152 -11.41 7.65 -17.65
N ASN A 153 -12.23 7.56 -16.61
CA ASN A 153 -13.42 6.71 -16.55
C ASN A 153 -14.66 7.48 -16.05
N PRO A 154 -15.06 8.60 -16.67
CA PRO A 154 -16.13 9.47 -16.16
C PRO A 154 -17.52 8.80 -16.14
N PHE A 155 -17.65 7.59 -16.71
CA PHE A 155 -18.86 6.77 -16.69
C PHE A 155 -18.98 5.86 -15.47
N LEU A 156 -17.93 5.80 -14.60
CA LEU A 156 -17.99 5.07 -13.36
C LEU A 156 -18.61 5.94 -12.26
N SER A 157 -19.67 5.44 -11.62
CA SER A 157 -20.09 5.98 -10.34
C SER A 157 -19.00 5.68 -9.32
N HIS A 158 -18.45 6.68 -8.64
CA HIS A 158 -17.33 6.49 -7.74
C HIS A 158 -17.44 7.29 -6.44
N ARG A 159 -16.72 6.83 -5.44
CA ARG A 159 -16.54 7.47 -4.13
C ARG A 159 -15.06 7.62 -3.84
N PHE A 160 -14.69 8.74 -3.30
CA PHE A 160 -13.38 8.93 -2.69
C PHE A 160 -13.41 8.45 -1.24
N ILE A 161 -12.60 7.46 -0.91
CA ILE A 161 -12.40 6.98 0.46
C ILE A 161 -10.90 6.85 0.69
N ASN A 162 -10.35 7.80 1.45
CA ASN A 162 -8.93 7.80 1.75
C ASN A 162 -8.55 6.53 2.50
N ASN A 163 -7.45 5.88 2.09
CA ASN A 163 -6.96 4.71 2.82
C ASN A 163 -6.64 5.05 4.28
N ALA A 164 -6.73 4.05 5.15
CA ALA A 164 -6.44 4.15 6.57
C ALA A 164 -5.39 3.14 7.01
N VAL A 165 -4.86 3.30 8.22
CA VAL A 165 -3.83 2.44 8.79
C VAL A 165 -4.33 1.76 10.05
N PHE A 166 -4.12 0.47 10.15
CA PHE A 166 -4.36 -0.31 11.36
C PHE A 166 -3.16 -0.15 12.31
N PHE A 167 -3.14 0.94 13.08
CA PHE A 167 -2.00 1.33 13.91
C PHE A 167 -1.67 0.32 15.01
N LYS A 168 -2.65 -0.39 15.53
CA LYS A 168 -2.44 -1.39 16.59
C LYS A 168 -1.35 -2.40 16.26
N ARG A 169 -1.15 -2.74 14.97
CA ARG A 169 -0.07 -3.63 14.52
C ARG A 169 1.33 -3.02 14.68
N LEU A 170 1.43 -1.70 14.89
CA LEU A 170 2.69 -1.00 15.07
C LEU A 170 3.03 -0.77 16.55
N ASP A 171 2.08 -1.05 17.47
CA ASP A 171 2.28 -0.83 18.90
C ASP A 171 3.06 -1.96 19.59
N SER A 172 3.21 -3.11 18.92
CA SER A 172 3.94 -4.25 19.46
C SER A 172 4.82 -4.90 18.40
N PHE A 173 6.09 -5.11 18.70
CA PHE A 173 7.08 -5.71 17.82
C PHE A 173 8.20 -6.35 18.64
N GLU A 174 8.91 -7.31 18.02
CA GLU A 174 10.14 -7.86 18.58
C GLU A 174 11.30 -6.90 18.34
N PRO A 175 11.90 -6.32 19.40
CA PRO A 175 12.97 -5.35 19.26
C PRO A 175 14.17 -5.90 18.48
N ILE A 176 14.78 -5.06 17.67
CA ILE A 176 16.02 -5.35 16.97
C ILE A 176 17.15 -4.66 17.74
N ASP A 177 18.25 -5.39 17.99
CA ASP A 177 19.47 -4.74 18.44
C ASP A 177 19.97 -3.77 17.35
N LYS A 178 19.84 -2.48 17.60
CA LYS A 178 20.24 -1.41 16.67
C LYS A 178 21.68 -1.58 16.19
N LYS A 179 22.60 -2.06 17.05
CA LYS A 179 24.00 -2.29 16.70
C LYS A 179 24.23 -3.43 15.73
N SER A 180 23.30 -4.38 15.65
CA SER A 180 23.35 -5.46 14.65
C SER A 180 23.11 -4.95 13.22
N VAL A 181 22.45 -3.81 13.07
CA VAL A 181 22.14 -3.18 11.78
C VAL A 181 23.04 -1.97 11.54
N PHE A 182 23.15 -1.09 12.53
CA PHE A 182 23.91 0.15 12.47
C PHE A 182 25.07 0.10 13.49
N PRO A 183 26.30 -0.12 13.03
CA PRO A 183 27.42 -0.47 13.93
C PRO A 183 27.94 0.70 14.78
N GLU A 184 27.56 1.94 14.48
CA GLU A 184 28.05 3.13 15.13
C GLU A 184 26.99 3.84 15.97
N ASP A 185 27.28 4.10 17.24
CA ASP A 185 26.33 4.67 18.21
C ASP A 185 25.84 6.08 17.86
N ASN A 186 26.63 6.87 17.12
CA ASN A 186 26.28 8.25 16.73
C ASN A 186 25.94 8.37 15.23
N SER A 187 25.41 7.31 14.63
CA SER A 187 24.99 7.35 13.24
C SER A 187 23.57 7.89 13.09
N ILE A 188 23.33 8.58 11.97
CA ILE A 188 22.00 8.94 11.50
C ILE A 188 21.50 7.79 10.67
N ASN A 189 20.35 7.23 11.02
CA ASN A 189 19.86 6.00 10.45
C ASN A 189 18.60 6.24 9.64
N CYS A 190 18.73 6.12 8.32
CA CYS A 190 17.60 6.21 7.39
C CYS A 190 16.99 4.84 7.14
N PHE A 191 15.69 4.78 6.92
CA PHE A 191 14.96 3.59 6.52
C PHE A 191 14.10 3.86 5.28
N MET A 192 14.04 2.88 4.37
CA MET A 192 13.12 2.89 3.24
C MET A 192 12.63 1.50 2.87
N LEU A 193 11.50 1.43 2.17
CA LEU A 193 10.95 0.21 1.57
C LEU A 193 11.18 0.23 0.06
N ALA A 194 11.82 -0.80 -0.48
CA ALA A 194 12.07 -0.87 -1.92
C ALA A 194 11.89 -2.29 -2.50
N TYR A 195 10.71 -2.59 -3.02
CA TYR A 195 10.48 -3.80 -3.81
C TYR A 195 10.90 -3.63 -5.29
N ASP A 196 11.05 -2.41 -5.73
CA ASP A 196 11.57 -2.01 -7.04
C ASP A 196 12.50 -0.82 -6.89
N TYR A 197 13.74 -0.98 -7.33
CA TYR A 197 14.83 -0.03 -7.13
C TYR A 197 14.54 1.35 -7.72
N ARG A 198 14.06 1.36 -8.97
CA ARG A 198 13.79 2.61 -9.71
C ARG A 198 12.46 3.22 -9.31
N LEU A 199 11.40 2.42 -9.23
CA LEU A 199 10.07 2.93 -8.90
C LEU A 199 10.04 3.53 -7.50
N LYS A 200 10.70 2.88 -6.52
CA LYS A 200 10.78 3.36 -5.14
C LYS A 200 11.89 4.39 -4.89
N GLY A 201 12.68 4.72 -5.92
CA GLY A 201 13.70 5.76 -5.86
C GLY A 201 14.89 5.42 -4.97
N ALA A 202 15.21 4.12 -4.82
CA ALA A 202 16.39 3.72 -4.05
C ALA A 202 17.68 4.29 -4.65
N ASP A 203 17.75 4.41 -5.97
CA ASP A 203 18.84 5.06 -6.69
C ASP A 203 19.02 6.52 -6.29
N ILE A 204 17.93 7.26 -6.15
CA ILE A 204 17.92 8.67 -5.73
C ILE A 204 18.35 8.79 -4.27
N ALA A 205 17.80 7.93 -3.40
CA ALA A 205 18.12 7.93 -1.97
C ALA A 205 19.59 7.62 -1.71
N LEU A 206 20.13 6.60 -2.39
CA LEU A 206 21.54 6.22 -2.25
C LEU A 206 22.47 7.31 -2.79
N GLU A 207 22.17 7.95 -3.92
CA GLU A 207 22.93 9.05 -4.44
C GLU A 207 22.93 10.25 -3.47
N ALA A 208 21.78 10.64 -2.95
CA ALA A 208 21.66 11.74 -1.99
C ALA A 208 22.47 11.48 -0.73
N ILE A 209 22.39 10.27 -0.16
CA ILE A 209 23.15 9.88 1.04
C ILE A 209 24.65 9.85 0.75
N SER A 210 25.08 9.33 -0.41
CA SER A 210 26.50 9.28 -0.77
C SER A 210 27.16 10.67 -0.74
N GLN A 211 26.44 11.70 -1.20
CA GLN A 211 26.92 13.09 -1.16
C GLN A 211 27.04 13.62 0.27
N LEU A 212 26.18 13.18 1.18
CA LEU A 212 26.14 13.64 2.57
C LEU A 212 27.15 12.91 3.47
N ARG A 213 27.64 11.74 3.07
CA ARG A 213 28.61 10.93 3.84
C ARG A 213 29.93 11.63 4.11
N GLN A 214 30.31 12.63 3.34
CA GLN A 214 31.50 13.45 3.61
C GLN A 214 31.35 14.32 4.87
N LYS A 215 30.12 14.64 5.26
CA LYS A 215 29.80 15.55 6.37
C LYS A 215 29.14 14.85 7.55
N TYR A 216 28.36 13.82 7.31
CA TYR A 216 27.56 13.14 8.31
C TYR A 216 27.84 11.64 8.33
N ASN A 217 27.83 11.05 9.51
CA ASN A 217 27.84 9.60 9.66
C ASN A 217 26.43 9.05 9.48
N ILE A 218 26.05 8.77 8.23
CA ILE A 218 24.69 8.40 7.85
C ILE A 218 24.65 7.01 7.22
N TYR A 219 23.69 6.19 7.63
CA TYR A 219 23.42 4.86 7.12
C TYR A 219 22.01 4.80 6.54
N ILE A 220 21.78 3.87 5.62
CA ILE A 220 20.45 3.55 5.14
C ILE A 220 20.17 2.06 5.23
N MET A 221 19.04 1.72 5.81
CA MET A 221 18.45 0.40 5.82
C MET A 221 17.35 0.34 4.76
N ILE A 222 17.40 -0.64 3.87
CA ILE A 222 16.42 -0.85 2.81
C ILE A 222 15.78 -2.21 3.01
N SER A 223 14.50 -2.24 3.31
CA SER A 223 13.73 -3.48 3.35
C SER A 223 13.31 -3.90 1.94
N VAL A 224 13.73 -5.11 1.55
CA VAL A 224 13.53 -5.65 0.21
C VAL A 224 12.63 -6.89 0.27
N PRO A 225 11.32 -6.75 0.06
CA PRO A 225 10.37 -7.87 0.17
C PRO A 225 10.43 -8.87 -0.99
N SER A 226 11.07 -8.51 -2.11
CA SER A 226 11.22 -9.37 -3.29
C SER A 226 12.39 -8.91 -4.15
N ASN A 227 12.92 -9.80 -4.95
CA ASN A 227 13.98 -9.50 -5.92
C ASN A 227 15.30 -8.97 -5.29
N LEU A 228 15.69 -9.47 -4.13
CA LEU A 228 16.89 -9.02 -3.41
C LEU A 228 18.14 -9.00 -4.30
N GLU A 229 18.39 -10.06 -5.07
CA GLU A 229 19.58 -10.14 -5.93
C GLU A 229 19.55 -9.06 -7.03
N LYS A 230 18.39 -8.79 -7.62
CA LYS A 230 18.24 -7.70 -8.59
C LYS A 230 18.52 -6.34 -7.97
N ILE A 231 18.08 -6.10 -6.74
CA ILE A 231 18.37 -4.85 -6.02
C ILE A 231 19.88 -4.73 -5.76
N LYS A 232 20.55 -5.81 -5.33
CA LYS A 232 22.02 -5.84 -5.14
C LYS A 232 22.75 -5.51 -6.43
N GLU A 233 22.38 -6.14 -7.56
CA GLU A 233 22.97 -5.86 -8.87
C GLU A 233 22.82 -4.38 -9.25
N GLN A 234 21.66 -3.79 -9.01
CA GLN A 234 21.40 -2.38 -9.33
C GLN A 234 22.23 -1.43 -8.47
N ILE A 235 22.46 -1.74 -7.19
CA ILE A 235 23.36 -0.99 -6.31
C ILE A 235 24.81 -1.13 -6.80
N ILE A 236 25.25 -2.34 -7.12
CA ILE A 236 26.61 -2.59 -7.65
C ILE A 236 26.82 -1.84 -8.97
N ASN A 237 25.84 -1.82 -9.86
CA ASN A 237 25.90 -1.07 -11.12
C ASN A 237 26.02 0.45 -10.89
N GLN A 238 25.47 0.97 -9.81
CA GLN A 238 25.53 2.40 -9.48
C GLN A 238 26.83 2.80 -8.76
N PHE A 239 27.38 1.94 -7.88
CA PHE A 239 28.48 2.28 -6.99
C PHE A 239 29.74 1.43 -7.19
N GLY A 240 29.71 0.40 -8.03
CA GLY A 240 30.78 -0.59 -8.21
C GLY A 240 30.75 -1.72 -7.18
N GLU A 241 30.20 -1.48 -6.02
CA GLU A 241 30.02 -2.44 -4.92
C GLU A 241 28.78 -2.06 -4.10
N ILE A 242 28.41 -2.89 -3.11
CA ILE A 242 27.43 -2.49 -2.09
C ILE A 242 28.16 -1.67 -1.03
N PRO A 243 27.87 -0.36 -0.91
CA PRO A 243 28.59 0.49 0.05
C PRO A 243 28.39 0.02 1.50
N ASN A 244 29.42 0.16 2.34
CA ASN A 244 29.40 -0.28 3.73
C ASN A 244 28.41 0.47 4.64
N TRP A 245 27.75 1.50 4.16
CA TRP A 245 26.69 2.26 4.82
C TRP A 245 25.28 1.87 4.36
N VAL A 246 25.16 0.91 3.44
CA VAL A 246 23.88 0.34 2.97
C VAL A 246 23.62 -0.98 3.69
N ARG A 247 22.42 -1.14 4.21
CA ARG A 247 21.92 -2.37 4.84
C ARG A 247 20.69 -2.87 4.12
N LEU A 248 20.78 -4.04 3.51
CA LEU A 248 19.64 -4.71 2.89
C LEU A 248 19.06 -5.69 3.90
N VAL A 249 17.79 -5.54 4.24
CA VAL A 249 17.10 -6.35 5.25
C VAL A 249 15.85 -7.03 4.66
N PRO A 250 15.47 -8.21 5.17
CA PRO A 250 14.26 -8.90 4.74
C PRO A 250 13.00 -8.11 5.15
N PRO A 251 11.84 -8.41 4.57
CA PRO A 251 10.57 -7.90 5.06
C PRO A 251 10.23 -8.51 6.43
N ARG A 252 9.45 -7.77 7.22
CA ARG A 252 8.94 -8.24 8.52
C ARG A 252 7.44 -7.97 8.63
N ASN A 253 6.73 -8.86 9.33
CA ASN A 253 5.33 -8.62 9.71
C ASN A 253 5.22 -7.48 10.73
N ASP A 254 6.16 -7.43 11.67
CA ASP A 254 6.32 -6.38 12.69
C ASP A 254 7.26 -5.27 12.20
N ILE A 255 6.88 -4.60 11.12
CA ILE A 255 7.67 -3.54 10.48
C ILE A 255 8.06 -2.40 11.43
N ALA A 256 7.30 -2.22 12.52
CA ALA A 256 7.57 -1.23 13.54
C ALA A 256 8.98 -1.37 14.14
N ALA A 257 9.53 -2.58 14.19
CA ALA A 257 10.90 -2.81 14.64
C ALA A 257 11.96 -2.11 13.78
N TYR A 258 11.70 -1.93 12.46
CA TYR A 258 12.59 -1.17 11.58
C TYR A 258 12.41 0.35 11.76
N TYR A 259 11.19 0.81 11.97
CA TYR A 259 10.94 2.20 12.29
C TYR A 259 11.59 2.59 13.62
N ASP A 260 11.53 1.72 14.65
CA ASP A 260 12.06 1.96 15.99
C ASP A 260 13.58 2.22 16.01
N ILE A 261 14.36 1.48 15.22
CA ILE A 261 15.82 1.64 15.14
C ILE A 261 16.28 2.72 14.16
N SER A 262 15.35 3.41 13.50
CA SER A 262 15.61 4.42 12.46
C SER A 262 15.21 5.81 12.90
N ASP A 263 15.97 6.82 12.49
CA ASP A 263 15.72 8.21 12.81
C ASP A 263 14.88 8.91 11.74
N ILE A 264 15.13 8.56 10.47
CA ILE A 264 14.51 9.15 9.28
C ILE A 264 13.89 8.07 8.41
N PHE A 265 12.64 8.25 8.01
CA PHE A 265 12.01 7.45 6.96
C PHE A 265 12.06 8.18 5.62
N LEU A 266 12.55 7.49 4.57
CA LEU A 266 12.66 8.02 3.22
C LEU A 266 11.65 7.34 2.28
N SER A 267 10.79 8.13 1.65
CA SER A 267 9.91 7.69 0.57
C SER A 267 10.26 8.43 -0.71
N ALA A 268 11.24 7.92 -1.46
CA ALA A 268 11.73 8.54 -2.68
C ALA A 268 11.01 8.04 -3.95
N SER A 269 9.78 7.56 -3.80
CA SER A 269 9.03 6.94 -4.89
C SER A 269 8.76 7.91 -6.03
N ARG A 270 8.98 7.44 -7.27
CA ARG A 270 8.64 8.18 -8.49
C ARG A 270 7.14 8.28 -8.72
N ARG A 271 6.40 7.31 -8.23
CA ARG A 271 4.94 7.25 -8.36
C ARG A 271 4.33 6.39 -7.26
N GLU A 272 3.23 6.86 -6.69
CA GLU A 272 2.43 6.18 -5.67
C GLU A 272 0.94 6.41 -5.89
N GLY A 273 0.12 5.54 -5.30
CA GLY A 273 -1.32 5.78 -5.17
C GLY A 273 -1.68 6.42 -3.84
N PHE A 274 -0.99 6.03 -2.75
CA PHE A 274 -1.24 6.53 -1.39
C PHE A 274 0.03 6.54 -0.52
N CYS A 275 0.83 5.45 -0.49
CA CYS A 275 2.00 5.25 0.36
C CYS A 275 1.69 5.14 1.87
N TYR A 276 1.26 3.96 2.31
CA TYR A 276 1.02 3.65 3.74
C TYR A 276 2.24 3.92 4.63
N ALA A 277 3.44 3.64 4.14
CA ALA A 277 4.68 3.73 4.90
C ALA A 277 5.00 5.13 5.42
N ILE A 278 4.56 6.19 4.74
CA ILE A 278 4.66 7.57 5.24
C ILE A 278 3.87 7.74 6.54
N VAL A 279 2.64 7.22 6.56
CA VAL A 279 1.75 7.33 7.71
C VAL A 279 2.23 6.47 8.87
N GLU A 280 2.70 5.27 8.56
CA GLU A 280 3.28 4.34 9.54
C GLU A 280 4.53 4.93 10.19
N ALA A 281 5.44 5.49 9.40
CA ALA A 281 6.65 6.15 9.89
C ALA A 281 6.33 7.36 10.79
N ALA A 282 5.36 8.20 10.38
CA ALA A 282 4.90 9.33 11.19
C ALA A 282 4.31 8.86 12.53
N TYR A 283 3.53 7.77 12.52
CA TYR A 283 3.00 7.17 13.75
C TYR A 283 4.09 6.59 14.64
N CYS A 284 5.12 5.99 14.06
CA CYS A 284 6.28 5.46 14.77
C CYS A 284 7.32 6.54 15.15
N LYS A 285 6.99 7.83 15.00
CA LYS A 285 7.80 9.00 15.39
C LYS A 285 9.11 9.18 14.60
N ASN A 286 9.21 8.61 13.41
CA ASN A 286 10.30 8.93 12.50
C ASN A 286 10.13 10.34 11.92
N THR A 287 11.25 11.02 11.64
CA THR A 287 11.23 12.17 10.75
C THR A 287 10.99 11.72 9.32
N VAL A 288 9.93 12.19 8.68
CA VAL A 288 9.50 11.69 7.37
C VAL A 288 9.95 12.62 6.26
N ILE A 289 10.61 12.04 5.25
CA ILE A 289 10.96 12.73 4.00
C ILE A 289 10.28 12.00 2.85
N ALA A 290 9.60 12.75 1.98
CA ALA A 290 8.87 12.16 0.86
C ALA A 290 9.06 12.97 -0.42
N SER A 291 9.05 12.29 -1.58
CA SER A 291 9.00 12.97 -2.88
C SER A 291 7.64 13.63 -3.10
N ASP A 292 7.60 14.71 -3.85
CA ASP A 292 6.37 15.44 -4.20
C ASP A 292 5.57 14.76 -5.32
N CYS A 293 5.72 13.44 -5.50
CA CYS A 293 4.89 12.72 -6.44
C CYS A 293 3.41 12.74 -6.00
N GLU A 294 2.49 12.83 -6.96
CA GLU A 294 1.07 13.11 -6.73
C GLU A 294 0.41 12.21 -5.68
N GLY A 295 0.72 10.90 -5.68
CA GLY A 295 0.11 9.96 -4.72
C GLY A 295 0.60 10.18 -3.28
N GLN A 296 1.79 10.74 -3.07
CA GLN A 296 2.31 11.10 -1.75
C GLN A 296 1.80 12.46 -1.28
N LEU A 297 1.60 13.41 -2.20
CA LEU A 297 1.07 14.74 -1.86
C LEU A 297 -0.33 14.71 -1.24
N CYS A 298 -1.07 13.59 -1.31
CA CYS A 298 -2.33 13.44 -0.58
C CYS A 298 -2.14 13.60 0.95
N HIS A 299 -0.94 13.33 1.48
CA HIS A 299 -0.59 13.48 2.88
C HIS A 299 -0.32 14.94 3.29
N ALA A 300 0.06 15.81 2.36
CA ALA A 300 0.29 17.22 2.61
C ALA A 300 -0.97 17.94 3.14
N GLN A 301 -2.15 17.50 2.70
CA GLN A 301 -3.44 18.06 3.12
C GLN A 301 -3.88 17.62 4.53
N LYS A 302 -3.13 16.74 5.17
CA LYS A 302 -3.42 16.15 6.49
C LYS A 302 -2.61 16.76 7.62
N ASN A 303 -1.88 17.85 7.34
CA ASN A 303 -1.03 18.58 8.29
C ASN A 303 0.06 17.73 8.97
N LEU A 304 0.44 16.59 8.37
CA LEU A 304 1.62 15.88 8.80
C LEU A 304 2.87 16.71 8.46
N ASP A 305 3.78 16.81 9.41
CA ASP A 305 5.07 17.43 9.19
C ASP A 305 5.97 16.46 8.37
N ILE A 306 5.91 16.61 7.04
CA ILE A 306 6.68 15.86 6.07
C ILE A 306 7.63 16.82 5.37
N LEU A 307 8.90 16.48 5.29
CA LEU A 307 9.87 17.21 4.51
C LEU A 307 9.78 16.77 3.05
N TRP A 308 9.23 17.63 2.21
CA TRP A 308 9.05 17.33 0.79
C TRP A 308 10.31 17.65 -0.01
N PHE A 309 10.62 16.82 -1.00
CA PHE A 309 11.67 17.07 -1.97
C PHE A 309 11.14 16.87 -3.40
N GLU A 310 11.77 17.54 -4.36
CA GLU A 310 11.42 17.44 -5.78
C GLU A 310 11.65 16.02 -6.30
N ASN A 311 10.62 15.43 -6.87
CA ASN A 311 10.67 14.06 -7.40
C ASN A 311 11.82 13.88 -8.40
N GLU A 312 12.49 12.74 -8.35
CA GLU A 312 13.65 12.37 -9.15
C GLU A 312 14.90 13.26 -8.98
N ASN A 313 14.97 14.08 -7.93
CA ASN A 313 16.06 15.00 -7.67
C ASN A 313 16.85 14.64 -6.39
N SER A 314 18.01 14.00 -6.56
CA SER A 314 18.87 13.57 -5.45
C SER A 314 19.46 14.76 -4.65
N ARG A 315 19.69 15.91 -5.29
CA ARG A 315 20.14 17.12 -4.61
C ARG A 315 19.06 17.69 -3.70
N SER A 316 17.82 17.78 -4.20
CA SER A 316 16.68 18.21 -3.39
C SER A 316 16.45 17.28 -2.20
N LEU A 317 16.62 15.95 -2.40
CA LEU A 317 16.58 14.98 -1.29
C LEU A 317 17.73 15.19 -0.29
N SER A 318 18.96 15.45 -0.75
CA SER A 318 20.09 15.77 0.13
C SER A 318 19.80 16.99 1.01
N GLU A 319 19.20 18.03 0.47
CA GLU A 319 18.79 19.23 1.20
C GLU A 319 17.68 18.93 2.22
N ALA A 320 16.72 18.08 1.86
CA ALA A 320 15.68 17.62 2.77
C ALA A 320 16.25 16.77 3.94
N ILE A 321 17.20 15.88 3.66
CA ILE A 321 17.90 15.10 4.71
C ILE A 321 18.66 16.04 5.67
N GLN A 322 19.34 17.07 5.18
CA GLN A 322 20.03 18.04 6.04
C GLN A 322 19.03 18.80 6.96
N LYS A 323 17.86 19.17 6.43
CA LYS A 323 16.80 19.77 7.26
C LYS A 323 16.30 18.78 8.31
N ALA A 324 16.09 17.50 7.93
CA ALA A 324 15.68 16.45 8.86
C ALA A 324 16.65 16.29 10.03
N ILE A 325 17.96 16.26 9.75
CA ILE A 325 19.01 16.13 10.76
C ILE A 325 18.91 17.22 11.84
N ASN A 326 18.54 18.45 11.45
CA ASN A 326 18.45 19.57 12.40
C ASN A 326 17.21 19.49 13.33
N ILE A 327 16.28 18.59 13.06
CA ILE A 327 15.01 18.44 13.83
C ILE A 327 14.85 17.04 14.44
N LEU A 328 15.89 16.19 14.38
CA LEU A 328 15.80 14.80 14.91
C LEU A 328 15.45 14.75 16.40
N ASP A 329 15.90 15.72 17.18
CA ASP A 329 15.65 15.79 18.62
C ASP A 329 14.35 16.53 18.99
N ASN A 330 13.50 16.86 17.99
CA ASN A 330 12.24 17.55 18.24
C ASN A 330 11.12 16.55 18.56
N ASP A 331 11.06 16.12 19.82
CA ASP A 331 10.08 15.15 20.29
C ASP A 331 8.63 15.69 20.23
N GLU A 332 8.43 16.99 20.43
CA GLU A 332 7.09 17.62 20.31
C GLU A 332 6.54 17.47 18.89
N LEU A 333 7.38 17.68 17.88
CA LEU A 333 7.02 17.53 16.48
C LEU A 333 6.66 16.06 16.16
N LYS A 334 7.43 15.12 16.68
CA LYS A 334 7.21 13.68 16.49
C LYS A 334 5.90 13.22 17.14
N GLU A 335 5.60 13.66 18.36
CA GLU A 335 4.34 13.35 19.05
C GLU A 335 3.15 13.96 18.33
N LYS A 336 3.25 15.19 17.86
CA LYS A 336 2.23 15.85 17.04
C LYS A 336 1.95 15.04 15.77
N ASN A 337 2.99 14.61 15.05
CA ASN A 337 2.84 13.80 13.84
C ASN A 337 2.16 12.46 14.13
N LYS A 338 2.54 11.77 15.20
CA LYS A 338 1.88 10.55 15.65
C LYS A 338 0.39 10.75 15.88
N ALA A 339 0.02 11.80 16.62
CA ALA A 339 -1.37 12.11 16.92
C ALA A 339 -2.17 12.43 15.64
N LEU A 340 -1.60 13.24 14.73
CA LEU A 340 -2.23 13.56 13.44
C LEU A 340 -2.37 12.32 12.54
N ALA A 341 -1.39 11.41 12.50
CA ALA A 341 -1.50 10.16 11.78
C ALA A 341 -2.66 9.31 12.31
N ALA A 342 -2.74 9.10 13.62
CA ALA A 342 -3.81 8.34 14.28
C ALA A 342 -5.21 8.95 14.01
N GLN A 343 -5.32 10.26 14.05
CA GLN A 343 -6.58 10.98 13.81
C GLN A 343 -7.03 10.91 12.34
N ASN A 344 -6.11 11.21 11.41
CA ASN A 344 -6.45 11.39 10.00
C ASN A 344 -6.62 10.08 9.23
N TYR A 345 -6.04 8.97 9.72
CA TYR A 345 -6.02 7.68 9.03
C TYR A 345 -6.64 6.57 9.89
N ASN A 346 -7.70 6.92 10.61
CA ASN A 346 -8.43 6.03 11.50
C ASN A 346 -9.12 4.91 10.72
N ILE A 347 -8.84 3.66 11.09
CA ILE A 347 -9.32 2.47 10.38
C ILE A 347 -10.83 2.22 10.59
N ASP A 348 -11.39 2.56 11.75
CA ASP A 348 -12.82 2.41 12.01
C ASP A 348 -13.64 3.39 11.17
N ALA A 349 -13.16 4.64 11.04
CA ALA A 349 -13.78 5.65 10.18
C ALA A 349 -13.73 5.23 8.70
N TRP A 350 -12.61 4.64 8.26
CA TRP A 350 -12.48 4.09 6.92
C TRP A 350 -13.47 2.95 6.66
N ALA A 351 -13.54 1.97 7.57
CA ALA A 351 -14.46 0.84 7.44
C ALA A 351 -15.92 1.32 7.38
N HIS A 352 -16.29 2.31 8.19
CA HIS A 352 -17.61 2.93 8.15
C HIS A 352 -17.91 3.57 6.79
N SER A 353 -16.95 4.33 6.25
CA SER A 353 -17.09 4.96 4.93
C SER A 353 -17.24 3.94 3.80
N VAL A 354 -16.55 2.80 3.86
CA VAL A 354 -16.70 1.71 2.88
C VAL A 354 -18.08 1.06 2.98
N ILE A 355 -18.57 0.81 4.19
CA ILE A 355 -19.92 0.26 4.41
C ILE A 355 -21.00 1.21 3.88
N GLU A 356 -20.86 2.51 4.12
CA GLU A 356 -21.75 3.53 3.58
C GLU A 356 -21.73 3.56 2.05
N ALA A 357 -20.54 3.44 1.44
CA ALA A 357 -20.43 3.35 -0.01
C ALA A 357 -21.16 2.12 -0.58
N TYR A 358 -21.10 0.97 0.08
CA TYR A 358 -21.85 -0.21 -0.36
C TYR A 358 -23.36 0.02 -0.33
N LYS A 359 -23.89 0.62 0.73
CA LYS A 359 -25.32 0.97 0.84
C LYS A 359 -25.76 1.96 -0.26
N ASP A 360 -24.92 2.97 -0.53
CA ASP A 360 -25.18 3.94 -1.58
C ASP A 360 -25.17 3.30 -2.97
N PHE A 361 -24.26 2.37 -3.22
CA PHE A 361 -24.21 1.64 -4.49
C PHE A 361 -25.42 0.71 -4.66
N GLU A 362 -25.91 0.11 -3.57
CA GLU A 362 -27.13 -0.70 -3.56
C GLU A 362 -28.37 0.14 -3.91
N ASN A 363 -28.49 1.33 -3.33
CA ASN A 363 -29.62 2.23 -3.59
C ASN A 363 -29.63 2.84 -5.00
N ASN A 364 -28.49 2.83 -5.70
CA ASN A 364 -28.32 3.39 -7.05
C ASN A 364 -28.18 2.30 -8.13
N PHE A 365 -28.43 1.04 -7.79
CA PHE A 365 -28.35 -0.11 -8.68
C PHE A 365 -29.75 -0.50 -9.19
#